data_7b216a79fde7b3be90cbf8a30b2fcfb7
#
_entry.id   7b216a79fde7b3be90cbf8a30b2fcfb7
#
_cell.length_a   1.000
_cell.length_b   1.000
_cell.length_c   1.000
_cell.angle_alpha   90.00
_cell.angle_beta   90.00
_cell.angle_gamma   90.00
#
_symmetry.space_group_name_H-M   'P 1'
#
loop_
_entity.id
_entity.type
_entity.pdbx_description
1 polymer ?
#
loop_
_entity_poly.entity_id
_entity_poly.type
_entity_poly.pdbx_seq_one_letter_code
_entity_poly.pdbx_strand_id
1 'polypeptide(L)'
;MITENFNSKQLAQDYDEQSPAAIIKLALGSFDKIAISFSGAEDVVLVDIATKINPGVKVFSLDTGRLHAETYRFIEQVRAHYNIEIDVLSPDTKAVQDLVRSKGLYSFYKDGHKECCSIRKVIPLRRHLAGLDAWITGQRKDQSPDTRNAVPVVEKDPAFSSAEKNFYKFNPLANWTSAQVWEYIRSNDVPFNALHEQGFSSIGCEPCTRPVLPNQHEREGRWWWEESTQKECGLHVADQKK
;
A
#
# COMPACT_ATOMS: atom_id res chain seq x y z
N MET A 1 -8.66 25.10 0.49
CA MET A 1 -8.83 25.48 -0.94
C MET A 1 -7.47 25.69 -1.61
N ILE A 2 -6.66 24.60 -1.72
CA ILE A 2 -5.36 24.60 -2.43
C ILE A 2 -5.45 23.73 -3.70
N THR A 3 -6.59 23.08 -3.93
CA THR A 3 -6.74 22.04 -4.95
C THR A 3 -6.79 22.53 -6.41
N GLU A 4 -7.07 23.80 -6.67
CA GLU A 4 -7.14 24.33 -8.05
C GLU A 4 -5.78 24.56 -8.70
N ASN A 5 -4.70 24.68 -7.92
CA ASN A 5 -3.32 24.92 -8.43
C ASN A 5 -2.30 23.86 -7.97
N PHE A 6 -2.73 22.67 -7.51
CA PHE A 6 -1.78 21.65 -7.09
C PHE A 6 -1.08 21.00 -8.30
N ASN A 7 0.10 21.50 -8.61
CA ASN A 7 0.92 21.00 -9.73
C ASN A 7 1.77 19.79 -9.29
N SER A 8 1.17 18.61 -9.34
CA SER A 8 1.84 17.38 -8.92
C SER A 8 3.12 17.06 -9.71
N LYS A 9 3.21 17.47 -11.00
CA LYS A 9 4.42 17.25 -11.82
C LYS A 9 5.59 18.10 -11.34
N GLN A 10 5.35 19.38 -11.04
CA GLN A 10 6.37 20.25 -10.51
C GLN A 10 6.80 19.80 -9.11
N LEU A 11 5.84 19.48 -8.24
CA LEU A 11 6.11 18.99 -6.90
C LEU A 11 6.87 17.65 -6.89
N ALA A 12 6.62 16.77 -7.86
CA ALA A 12 7.38 15.53 -8.00
C ALA A 12 8.88 15.82 -8.28
N GLN A 13 9.19 16.86 -9.05
CA GLN A 13 10.57 17.28 -9.31
C GLN A 13 11.20 17.99 -8.09
N ASP A 14 10.48 18.91 -7.48
CA ASP A 14 10.97 19.70 -6.34
C ASP A 14 11.21 18.84 -5.09
N TYR A 15 10.49 17.73 -4.96
CA TYR A 15 10.52 16.85 -3.79
C TYR A 15 11.20 15.49 -4.06
N ASP A 16 11.70 15.21 -5.26
CA ASP A 16 12.29 13.89 -5.59
C ASP A 16 13.47 13.51 -4.68
N GLU A 17 14.30 14.49 -4.30
CA GLU A 17 15.43 14.28 -3.39
C GLU A 17 15.14 14.67 -1.92
N GLN A 18 13.91 15.04 -1.61
CA GLN A 18 13.54 15.44 -0.27
C GLN A 18 13.34 14.22 0.65
N SER A 19 13.49 14.47 1.97
CA SER A 19 13.26 13.43 2.98
C SER A 19 11.79 12.97 3.00
N PRO A 20 11.52 11.70 3.37
CA PRO A 20 10.14 11.23 3.55
C PRO A 20 9.31 12.12 4.47
N ALA A 21 9.92 12.67 5.52
CA ALA A 21 9.25 13.60 6.44
C ALA A 21 8.81 14.90 5.75
N ALA A 22 9.61 15.44 4.83
CA ALA A 22 9.27 16.63 4.07
C ALA A 22 8.09 16.35 3.12
N ILE A 23 8.08 15.20 2.45
CA ILE A 23 7.00 14.79 1.55
C ILE A 23 5.70 14.53 2.32
N ILE A 24 5.76 13.86 3.48
CA ILE A 24 4.59 13.65 4.35
C ILE A 24 4.06 14.99 4.87
N LYS A 25 4.94 15.91 5.28
CA LYS A 25 4.53 17.25 5.71
C LYS A 25 3.82 18.03 4.60
N LEU A 26 4.34 17.95 3.35
CA LEU A 26 3.66 18.50 2.18
C LEU A 26 2.27 17.88 2.00
N ALA A 27 2.16 16.55 2.04
CA ALA A 27 0.91 15.83 1.85
C ALA A 27 -0.15 16.23 2.88
N LEU A 28 0.20 16.16 4.16
CA LEU A 28 -0.68 16.50 5.28
C LEU A 28 -1.04 18.00 5.34
N GLY A 29 -0.16 18.87 4.86
CA GLY A 29 -0.41 20.32 4.78
C GLY A 29 -1.24 20.73 3.56
N SER A 30 -1.33 19.88 2.53
CA SER A 30 -2.04 20.17 1.28
C SER A 30 -3.48 19.63 1.25
N PHE A 31 -3.78 18.58 2.02
CA PHE A 31 -5.08 17.89 1.97
C PHE A 31 -5.59 17.56 3.37
N ASP A 32 -6.83 17.99 3.67
CA ASP A 32 -7.52 17.61 4.90
C ASP A 32 -8.11 16.19 4.82
N LYS A 33 -8.53 15.78 3.60
CA LYS A 33 -9.08 14.45 3.33
C LYS A 33 -8.00 13.54 2.75
N ILE A 34 -7.04 13.17 3.58
CA ILE A 34 -5.92 12.31 3.24
C ILE A 34 -5.76 11.19 4.27
N ALA A 35 -5.34 10.01 3.83
CA ALA A 35 -5.04 8.89 4.72
C ALA A 35 -3.83 8.09 4.23
N ILE A 36 -3.19 7.39 5.17
CA ILE A 36 -2.09 6.44 4.88
C ILE A 36 -2.69 5.07 4.65
N SER A 37 -2.33 4.43 3.53
CA SER A 37 -2.57 3.00 3.31
C SER A 37 -1.53 2.20 4.09
N PHE A 38 -1.99 1.30 4.96
CA PHE A 38 -1.12 0.52 5.85
C PHE A 38 -1.27 -0.98 5.60
N SER A 39 -0.17 -1.66 5.31
CA SER A 39 -0.14 -3.12 5.09
C SER A 39 1.19 -3.80 5.41
N GLY A 40 2.31 -3.11 5.39
CA GLY A 40 3.64 -3.70 5.47
C GLY A 40 4.70 -2.82 6.14
N ALA A 41 5.95 -3.23 5.99
CA ALA A 41 7.11 -2.57 6.60
C ALA A 41 7.28 -1.12 6.14
N GLU A 42 7.12 -0.85 4.85
CA GLU A 42 7.19 0.50 4.30
C GLU A 42 6.12 1.40 4.91
N ASP A 43 4.92 0.87 5.01
CA ASP A 43 3.77 1.65 5.44
C ASP A 43 3.86 2.00 6.93
N VAL A 44 4.44 1.13 7.78
CA VAL A 44 4.63 1.45 9.20
C VAL A 44 5.70 2.52 9.40
N VAL A 45 6.73 2.59 8.55
CA VAL A 45 7.68 3.71 8.54
C VAL A 45 6.94 5.03 8.25
N LEU A 46 5.99 5.02 7.30
CA LEU A 46 5.17 6.20 7.01
C LEU A 46 4.28 6.58 8.20
N VAL A 47 3.69 5.60 8.89
CA VAL A 47 2.88 5.83 10.10
C VAL A 47 3.74 6.45 11.19
N ASP A 48 4.95 5.93 11.43
CA ASP A 48 5.87 6.45 12.44
C ASP A 48 6.25 7.91 12.16
N ILE A 49 6.63 8.23 10.93
CA ILE A 49 6.98 9.60 10.56
C ILE A 49 5.76 10.53 10.65
N ALA A 50 4.61 10.08 10.15
CA ALA A 50 3.40 10.89 10.08
C ALA A 50 2.82 11.20 11.46
N THR A 51 2.83 10.25 12.39
CA THR A 51 2.34 10.47 13.78
C THR A 51 3.19 11.47 14.54
N LYS A 52 4.50 11.53 14.26
CA LYS A 52 5.40 12.56 14.81
C LYS A 52 5.10 13.96 14.27
N ILE A 53 4.52 14.07 13.07
CA ILE A 53 4.13 15.35 12.44
C ILE A 53 2.69 15.72 12.83
N ASN A 54 1.77 14.77 12.75
CA ASN A 54 0.35 14.92 13.08
C ASN A 54 -0.18 13.67 13.78
N PRO A 55 -0.34 13.67 15.11
CA PRO A 55 -0.87 12.53 15.87
C PRO A 55 -2.28 12.11 15.45
N GLY A 56 -3.04 12.99 14.79
CA GLY A 56 -4.40 12.71 14.30
C GLY A 56 -4.45 12.18 12.86
N VAL A 57 -3.31 11.76 12.29
CA VAL A 57 -3.27 11.23 10.92
C VAL A 57 -4.21 10.03 10.76
N LYS A 58 -4.95 10.01 9.65
CA LYS A 58 -5.84 8.90 9.32
C LYS A 58 -5.05 7.77 8.67
N VAL A 59 -5.29 6.54 9.14
CA VAL A 59 -4.66 5.33 8.65
C VAL A 59 -5.74 4.31 8.31
N PHE A 60 -5.60 3.59 7.22
CA PHE A 60 -6.48 2.48 6.88
C PHE A 60 -5.71 1.25 6.43
N SER A 61 -6.29 0.07 6.64
CA SER A 61 -5.77 -1.22 6.19
C SER A 61 -6.85 -2.03 5.50
N LEU A 62 -6.45 -2.84 4.51
CA LEU A 62 -7.38 -3.72 3.79
C LEU A 62 -7.40 -5.10 4.44
N ASP A 63 -8.51 -5.45 5.08
CA ASP A 63 -8.78 -6.83 5.48
C ASP A 63 -9.47 -7.58 4.34
N THR A 64 -8.74 -8.47 3.73
CA THR A 64 -9.28 -9.32 2.64
C THR A 64 -10.11 -10.51 3.13
N GLY A 65 -10.19 -10.71 4.44
CA GLY A 65 -10.70 -11.93 5.09
C GLY A 65 -9.78 -13.15 4.87
N ARG A 66 -8.50 -12.91 4.49
CA ARG A 66 -7.49 -13.94 4.21
C ARG A 66 -6.07 -13.48 4.59
N LEU A 67 -5.95 -12.57 5.52
CA LEU A 67 -4.65 -12.16 6.03
C LEU A 67 -4.09 -13.25 6.95
N HIS A 68 -2.76 -13.27 7.11
CA HIS A 68 -2.10 -14.06 8.15
C HIS A 68 -2.51 -13.59 9.54
N ALA A 69 -2.55 -14.49 10.51
CA ALA A 69 -2.81 -14.14 11.90
C ALA A 69 -1.80 -13.11 12.44
N GLU A 70 -0.55 -13.21 12.00
CA GLU A 70 0.54 -12.26 12.32
C GLU A 70 0.24 -10.86 11.81
N THR A 71 -0.42 -10.73 10.65
CA THR A 71 -0.81 -9.43 10.10
C THR A 71 -1.88 -8.76 10.95
N TYR A 72 -2.87 -9.50 11.44
CA TYR A 72 -3.87 -8.93 12.37
C TYR A 72 -3.23 -8.49 13.69
N ARG A 73 -2.30 -9.29 14.25
CA ARG A 73 -1.54 -8.92 15.45
C ARG A 73 -0.69 -7.67 15.21
N PHE A 74 -0.07 -7.57 14.04
CA PHE A 74 0.74 -6.42 13.65
C PHE A 74 -0.10 -5.13 13.52
N ILE A 75 -1.29 -5.20 12.89
CA ILE A 75 -2.21 -4.07 12.82
C ILE A 75 -2.56 -3.58 14.24
N GLU A 76 -2.91 -4.50 15.15
CA GLU A 76 -3.23 -4.15 16.53
C GLU A 76 -2.02 -3.61 17.31
N GLN A 77 -0.84 -4.17 17.08
CA GLN A 77 0.42 -3.68 17.67
C GLN A 77 0.72 -2.24 17.25
N VAL A 78 0.59 -1.92 15.95
CA VAL A 78 0.79 -0.57 15.42
C VAL A 78 -0.25 0.40 15.97
N ARG A 79 -1.52 0.01 15.99
CA ARG A 79 -2.61 0.79 16.59
C ARG A 79 -2.31 1.17 18.05
N ALA A 80 -1.88 0.20 18.85
CA ALA A 80 -1.57 0.41 20.26
C ALA A 80 -0.29 1.22 20.46
N HIS A 81 0.77 0.93 19.67
CA HIS A 81 2.09 1.58 19.81
C HIS A 81 2.02 3.09 19.55
N TYR A 82 1.29 3.49 18.51
CA TYR A 82 1.13 4.92 18.14
C TYR A 82 -0.11 5.57 18.75
N ASN A 83 -0.95 4.82 19.46
CA ASN A 83 -2.22 5.28 20.00
C ASN A 83 -3.10 5.97 18.94
N ILE A 84 -3.27 5.32 17.78
CA ILE A 84 -4.04 5.80 16.63
C ILE A 84 -5.23 4.90 16.34
N GLU A 85 -6.19 5.44 15.58
CA GLU A 85 -7.24 4.64 14.95
C GLU A 85 -6.76 4.13 13.58
N ILE A 86 -7.08 2.88 13.27
CA ILE A 86 -6.84 2.28 11.95
C ILE A 86 -8.18 1.78 11.40
N ASP A 87 -8.64 2.38 10.30
CA ASP A 87 -9.83 1.92 9.59
C ASP A 87 -9.55 0.59 8.89
N VAL A 88 -10.20 -0.48 9.33
CA VAL A 88 -10.04 -1.81 8.71
C VAL A 88 -11.15 -2.03 7.68
N LEU A 89 -10.77 -2.05 6.40
CA LEU A 89 -11.69 -2.09 5.27
C LEU A 89 -11.92 -3.52 4.81
N SER A 90 -13.15 -4.03 4.98
CA SER A 90 -13.53 -5.37 4.56
C SER A 90 -14.26 -5.38 3.20
N PRO A 91 -14.17 -6.47 2.43
CA PRO A 91 -14.92 -6.65 1.20
C PRO A 91 -16.42 -6.81 1.47
N ASP A 92 -17.22 -6.55 0.45
CA ASP A 92 -18.66 -6.82 0.50
C ASP A 92 -18.93 -8.32 0.69
N THR A 93 -19.71 -8.65 1.70
CA THR A 93 -20.00 -10.04 2.09
C THR A 93 -20.68 -10.81 0.96
N LYS A 94 -21.65 -10.18 0.27
CA LYS A 94 -22.38 -10.83 -0.81
C LYS A 94 -21.48 -11.13 -2.00
N ALA A 95 -20.62 -10.18 -2.39
CA ALA A 95 -19.68 -10.36 -3.49
C ALA A 95 -18.69 -11.51 -3.19
N VAL A 96 -18.22 -11.62 -1.94
CA VAL A 96 -17.36 -12.74 -1.51
C VAL A 96 -18.11 -14.07 -1.54
N GLN A 97 -19.35 -14.11 -1.06
CA GLN A 97 -20.18 -15.33 -1.08
C GLN A 97 -20.45 -15.79 -2.51
N ASP A 98 -20.78 -14.87 -3.41
CA ASP A 98 -21.07 -15.17 -4.82
C ASP A 98 -19.83 -15.72 -5.53
N LEU A 99 -18.64 -15.13 -5.30
CA LEU A 99 -17.37 -15.66 -5.80
C LEU A 99 -17.11 -17.08 -5.30
N VAL A 100 -17.26 -17.30 -4.00
CA VAL A 100 -16.99 -18.62 -3.38
C VAL A 100 -18.01 -19.66 -3.86
N ARG A 101 -19.30 -19.30 -3.96
CA ARG A 101 -20.34 -20.21 -4.45
C ARG A 101 -20.12 -20.63 -5.90
N SER A 102 -19.70 -19.68 -6.75
CA SER A 102 -19.54 -19.95 -8.19
C SER A 102 -18.22 -20.62 -8.54
N LYS A 103 -17.12 -20.29 -7.84
CA LYS A 103 -15.76 -20.70 -8.24
C LYS A 103 -14.96 -21.41 -7.15
N GLY A 104 -15.47 -21.46 -5.92
CA GLY A 104 -14.80 -22.05 -4.77
C GLY A 104 -13.81 -21.12 -4.07
N LEU A 105 -13.26 -21.60 -2.95
CA LEU A 105 -12.39 -20.81 -2.08
C LEU A 105 -11.01 -20.49 -2.69
N TYR A 106 -10.54 -21.29 -3.61
CA TYR A 106 -9.17 -21.25 -4.15
C TYR A 106 -9.13 -21.06 -5.67
N SER A 107 -10.16 -20.45 -6.25
CA SER A 107 -10.27 -20.19 -7.70
C SER A 107 -9.08 -19.43 -8.27
N PHE A 108 -8.46 -18.55 -7.49
CA PHE A 108 -7.30 -17.75 -7.90
C PHE A 108 -6.05 -18.58 -8.28
N TYR A 109 -5.94 -19.83 -7.86
CA TYR A 109 -4.89 -20.73 -8.35
C TYR A 109 -5.10 -21.21 -9.79
N LYS A 110 -6.37 -21.23 -10.25
CA LYS A 110 -6.75 -21.69 -11.59
C LYS A 110 -7.02 -20.52 -12.53
N ASP A 111 -7.75 -19.52 -12.04
CA ASP A 111 -8.28 -18.41 -12.84
C ASP A 111 -7.38 -17.15 -12.76
N GLY A 112 -6.28 -17.24 -12.00
CA GLY A 112 -5.45 -16.08 -11.65
C GLY A 112 -6.06 -15.26 -10.51
N HIS A 113 -5.23 -14.40 -9.91
CA HIS A 113 -5.60 -13.67 -8.69
C HIS A 113 -6.50 -12.45 -8.91
N LYS A 114 -6.63 -11.96 -10.16
CA LYS A 114 -7.20 -10.64 -10.48
C LYS A 114 -8.64 -10.45 -9.98
N GLU A 115 -9.52 -11.43 -10.21
CA GLU A 115 -10.92 -11.35 -9.77
C GLU A 115 -11.04 -11.37 -8.24
N CYS A 116 -10.33 -12.28 -7.59
CA CYS A 116 -10.29 -12.36 -6.13
C CYS A 116 -9.76 -11.04 -5.53
N CYS A 117 -8.67 -10.49 -6.07
CA CYS A 117 -8.13 -9.20 -5.65
C CYS A 117 -9.07 -8.04 -5.93
N SER A 118 -9.77 -8.03 -7.07
CA SER A 118 -10.78 -7.03 -7.38
C SER A 118 -11.84 -6.97 -6.29
N ILE A 119 -12.46 -8.10 -5.97
CA ILE A 119 -13.54 -8.19 -4.98
C ILE A 119 -13.04 -7.88 -3.56
N ARG A 120 -11.87 -8.43 -3.17
CA ARG A 120 -11.41 -8.38 -1.79
C ARG A 120 -10.54 -7.17 -1.45
N LYS A 121 -10.00 -6.46 -2.46
CA LYS A 121 -9.08 -5.33 -2.25
C LYS A 121 -9.48 -4.09 -3.04
N VAL A 122 -9.60 -4.19 -4.37
CA VAL A 122 -9.75 -3.00 -5.22
C VAL A 122 -11.10 -2.31 -5.00
N ILE A 123 -12.19 -3.06 -4.91
CA ILE A 123 -13.52 -2.51 -4.66
C ILE A 123 -13.62 -1.84 -3.27
N PRO A 124 -13.21 -2.48 -2.16
CA PRO A 124 -13.17 -1.82 -0.85
C PRO A 124 -12.30 -0.56 -0.85
N LEU A 125 -11.12 -0.62 -1.47
CA LEU A 125 -10.23 0.53 -1.58
C LEU A 125 -10.91 1.68 -2.34
N ARG A 126 -11.48 1.44 -3.51
CA ARG A 126 -12.20 2.46 -4.29
C ARG A 126 -13.31 3.12 -3.50
N ARG A 127 -14.08 2.31 -2.76
CA ARG A 127 -15.16 2.82 -1.90
C ARG A 127 -14.62 3.77 -0.82
N HIS A 128 -13.49 3.43 -0.20
CA HIS A 128 -12.86 4.27 0.83
C HIS A 128 -12.26 5.55 0.23
N LEU A 129 -11.47 5.42 -0.83
CA LEU A 129 -10.79 6.54 -1.47
C LEU A 129 -11.76 7.54 -2.11
N ALA A 130 -13.00 7.16 -2.44
CA ALA A 130 -14.01 8.09 -2.95
C ALA A 130 -14.29 9.25 -1.97
N GLY A 131 -14.11 9.03 -0.66
CA GLY A 131 -14.26 10.05 0.39
C GLY A 131 -13.02 10.93 0.60
N LEU A 132 -11.89 10.61 -0.01
CA LEU A 132 -10.61 11.28 0.16
C LEU A 132 -10.23 12.11 -1.07
N ASP A 133 -9.25 13.00 -0.92
CA ASP A 133 -8.67 13.80 -2.01
C ASP A 133 -7.25 13.36 -2.35
N ALA A 134 -6.59 12.68 -1.39
CA ALA A 134 -5.25 12.10 -1.56
C ALA A 134 -5.04 10.88 -0.66
N TRP A 135 -3.99 10.13 -0.94
CA TRP A 135 -3.48 9.08 -0.08
C TRP A 135 -1.96 9.02 -0.06
N ILE A 136 -1.41 8.39 0.98
CA ILE A 136 0.03 8.15 1.13
C ILE A 136 0.25 6.65 1.07
N THR A 137 1.24 6.19 0.29
CA THR A 137 1.57 4.78 0.10
C THR A 137 3.05 4.50 0.29
N GLY A 138 3.38 3.28 0.71
CA GLY A 138 4.76 2.80 0.85
C GLY A 138 5.36 2.26 -0.45
N GLN A 139 4.90 2.73 -1.63
CA GLN A 139 5.51 2.28 -2.88
C GLN A 139 6.95 2.77 -3.01
N ARG A 140 7.83 1.86 -3.45
CA ARG A 140 9.25 2.12 -3.75
C ARG A 140 9.60 1.64 -5.15
N LYS A 141 10.49 2.35 -5.83
CA LYS A 141 11.05 1.95 -7.14
C LYS A 141 11.74 0.58 -7.03
N ASP A 142 12.45 0.34 -5.94
CA ASP A 142 13.20 -0.87 -5.64
C ASP A 142 12.33 -2.13 -5.42
N GLN A 143 11.03 -1.99 -5.09
CA GLN A 143 10.14 -3.13 -4.84
C GLN A 143 9.84 -3.99 -6.06
N SER A 144 9.83 -3.41 -7.25
CA SER A 144 9.55 -4.10 -8.50
C SER A 144 10.15 -3.31 -9.67
N PRO A 145 11.38 -3.60 -10.10
CA PRO A 145 12.03 -2.90 -11.20
C PRO A 145 11.21 -2.93 -12.50
N ASP A 146 10.43 -3.98 -12.73
CA ASP A 146 9.62 -4.15 -13.93
C ASP A 146 8.36 -3.29 -13.94
N THR A 147 7.76 -3.01 -12.76
CA THR A 147 6.45 -2.36 -12.68
C THR A 147 6.44 -1.04 -11.90
N ARG A 148 7.52 -0.73 -11.15
CA ARG A 148 7.58 0.42 -10.23
C ARG A 148 8.80 1.34 -10.41
N ASN A 149 9.66 1.08 -11.40
CA ASN A 149 10.90 1.83 -11.62
C ASN A 149 10.69 3.35 -11.82
N ALA A 150 9.51 3.76 -12.26
CA ALA A 150 9.17 5.16 -12.54
C ALA A 150 8.19 5.79 -11.52
N VAL A 151 7.96 5.15 -10.35
CA VAL A 151 7.06 5.70 -9.32
C VAL A 151 7.58 7.05 -8.82
N PRO A 152 6.83 8.17 -9.00
CA PRO A 152 7.25 9.47 -8.51
C PRO A 152 6.87 9.63 -7.04
N VAL A 153 7.52 10.58 -6.37
CA VAL A 153 7.21 10.92 -4.95
C VAL A 153 5.82 11.55 -4.79
N VAL A 154 5.33 12.24 -5.82
CA VAL A 154 3.98 12.84 -5.88
C VAL A 154 3.40 12.66 -7.27
N GLU A 155 2.16 12.23 -7.37
CA GLU A 155 1.46 12.09 -8.65
C GLU A 155 -0.04 12.40 -8.54
N LYS A 156 -0.64 12.79 -9.68
CA LYS A 156 -2.08 12.66 -9.86
C LYS A 156 -2.35 11.18 -10.16
N ASP A 157 -3.09 10.52 -9.29
CA ASP A 157 -3.39 9.10 -9.43
C ASP A 157 -4.49 8.87 -10.49
N PRO A 158 -4.14 8.36 -11.67
CA PRO A 158 -5.11 8.19 -12.75
C PRO A 158 -6.12 7.05 -12.47
N ALA A 159 -5.80 6.12 -11.56
CA ALA A 159 -6.69 5.02 -11.22
C ALA A 159 -7.89 5.48 -10.38
N PHE A 160 -7.76 6.60 -9.67
CA PHE A 160 -8.76 7.13 -8.75
C PHE A 160 -9.21 8.56 -9.10
N SER A 161 -8.60 9.21 -10.09
CA SER A 161 -9.07 10.49 -10.63
C SER A 161 -10.22 10.29 -11.62
N SER A 162 -11.09 11.31 -11.73
CA SER A 162 -12.15 11.41 -12.72
C SER A 162 -12.05 12.74 -13.47
N ALA A 163 -12.97 12.98 -14.42
CA ALA A 163 -13.07 14.29 -15.08
C ALA A 163 -13.44 15.43 -14.11
N GLU A 164 -14.14 15.08 -13.03
CA GLU A 164 -14.70 16.04 -12.07
C GLU A 164 -13.82 16.20 -10.82
N LYS A 165 -12.95 15.20 -10.55
CA LYS A 165 -12.14 15.17 -9.32
C LYS A 165 -10.72 14.68 -9.59
N ASN A 166 -9.74 15.53 -9.30
CA ASN A 166 -8.35 15.11 -9.20
C ASN A 166 -8.14 14.38 -7.89
N PHE A 167 -7.46 13.23 -7.95
CA PHE A 167 -7.04 12.47 -6.79
C PHE A 167 -5.51 12.34 -6.79
N TYR A 168 -4.87 12.54 -5.64
CA TYR A 168 -3.42 12.61 -5.57
C TYR A 168 -2.84 11.47 -4.73
N LYS A 169 -1.64 11.06 -5.10
CA LYS A 169 -0.90 10.00 -4.43
C LYS A 169 0.49 10.49 -4.08
N PHE A 170 0.89 10.21 -2.86
CA PHE A 170 2.21 10.50 -2.32
C PHE A 170 2.93 9.18 -2.02
N ASN A 171 4.17 9.06 -2.50
CA ASN A 171 5.04 7.91 -2.27
C ASN A 171 6.33 8.38 -1.60
N PRO A 172 6.32 8.71 -0.30
CA PRO A 172 7.46 9.35 0.37
C PRO A 172 8.72 8.50 0.38
N LEU A 173 8.57 7.17 0.25
CA LEU A 173 9.68 6.22 0.21
C LEU A 173 10.06 5.80 -1.21
N ALA A 174 9.57 6.49 -2.27
CA ALA A 174 9.77 6.08 -3.66
C ALA A 174 11.24 5.81 -4.01
N ASN A 175 12.16 6.59 -3.47
CA ASN A 175 13.61 6.50 -3.73
C ASN A 175 14.37 5.67 -2.67
N TRP A 176 13.69 5.09 -1.67
CA TRP A 176 14.35 4.30 -0.65
C TRP A 176 14.55 2.85 -1.10
N THR A 177 15.70 2.30 -0.73
CA THR A 177 15.97 0.86 -0.83
C THR A 177 15.33 0.10 0.32
N SER A 178 15.17 -1.22 0.15
CA SER A 178 14.74 -2.11 1.25
C SER A 178 15.66 -2.00 2.47
N ALA A 179 16.98 -1.88 2.24
CA ALA A 179 17.95 -1.71 3.32
C ALA A 179 17.69 -0.46 4.15
N GLN A 180 17.37 0.67 3.53
CA GLN A 180 17.06 1.93 4.22
C GLN A 180 15.77 1.84 5.04
N VAL A 181 14.74 1.15 4.52
CA VAL A 181 13.50 0.88 5.26
C VAL A 181 13.81 0.10 6.54
N TRP A 182 14.58 -0.98 6.44
CA TRP A 182 14.93 -1.82 7.59
C TRP A 182 15.90 -1.13 8.57
N GLU A 183 16.79 -0.30 8.08
CA GLU A 183 17.65 0.55 8.92
C GLU A 183 16.81 1.51 9.75
N TYR A 184 15.83 2.18 9.12
CA TYR A 184 14.91 3.06 9.81
C TYR A 184 14.10 2.32 10.89
N ILE A 185 13.50 1.17 10.54
CA ILE A 185 12.72 0.35 11.47
C ILE A 185 13.55 0.00 12.72
N ARG A 186 14.78 -0.49 12.53
CA ARG A 186 15.65 -0.89 13.64
C ARG A 186 16.15 0.30 14.47
N SER A 187 16.50 1.40 13.80
CA SER A 187 17.04 2.59 14.49
C SER A 187 16.00 3.39 15.27
N ASN A 188 14.72 3.20 14.98
CA ASN A 188 13.62 3.93 15.61
C ASN A 188 12.69 3.03 16.42
N ASP A 189 13.05 1.76 16.64
CA ASP A 189 12.23 0.75 17.35
C ASP A 189 10.79 0.65 16.80
N VAL A 190 10.64 0.79 15.46
CA VAL A 190 9.35 0.74 14.80
C VAL A 190 8.84 -0.71 14.79
N PRO A 191 7.58 -0.97 15.19
CA PRO A 191 7.04 -2.32 15.14
C PRO A 191 6.95 -2.85 13.71
N PHE A 192 7.18 -4.15 13.52
CA PHE A 192 7.06 -4.80 12.21
C PHE A 192 6.41 -6.19 12.32
N ASN A 193 5.92 -6.70 11.19
CA ASN A 193 5.25 -8.00 11.14
C ASN A 193 6.24 -9.15 11.37
N ALA A 194 5.98 -10.01 12.35
CA ALA A 194 6.83 -11.14 12.72
C ALA A 194 7.12 -12.13 11.57
N LEU A 195 6.30 -12.15 10.53
CA LEU A 195 6.57 -12.97 9.33
C LEU A 195 7.86 -12.57 8.60
N HIS A 196 8.34 -11.34 8.75
CA HIS A 196 9.61 -10.93 8.17
C HIS A 196 10.78 -11.74 8.74
N GLU A 197 10.74 -12.14 10.02
CA GLU A 197 11.74 -13.00 10.65
C GLU A 197 11.69 -14.44 10.14
N GLN A 198 10.59 -14.82 9.47
CA GLN A 198 10.39 -16.13 8.86
C GLN A 198 10.67 -16.13 7.36
N GLY A 199 11.33 -15.08 6.84
CA GLY A 199 11.74 -14.97 5.43
C GLY A 199 10.67 -14.43 4.49
N PHE A 200 9.56 -13.89 5.00
CA PHE A 200 8.57 -13.20 4.18
C PHE A 200 9.02 -11.75 3.93
N SER A 201 9.61 -11.47 2.78
CA SER A 201 10.04 -10.11 2.42
C SER A 201 8.90 -9.21 1.96
N SER A 202 7.83 -9.77 1.39
CA SER A 202 6.61 -9.06 0.99
C SER A 202 5.39 -9.83 1.44
N ILE A 203 4.53 -9.24 2.25
CA ILE A 203 3.40 -9.91 2.89
C ILE A 203 2.07 -9.47 2.25
N GLY A 204 1.19 -10.44 2.02
CA GLY A 204 -0.18 -10.21 1.55
C GLY A 204 -1.15 -11.21 2.13
N CYS A 205 -2.14 -11.65 1.34
CA CYS A 205 -3.03 -12.73 1.77
C CYS A 205 -2.23 -14.02 2.00
N GLU A 206 -2.56 -14.76 3.06
CA GLU A 206 -1.90 -16.02 3.44
C GLU A 206 -1.77 -16.99 2.26
N PRO A 207 -2.86 -17.35 1.53
CA PRO A 207 -2.74 -18.30 0.43
C PRO A 207 -2.01 -17.76 -0.81
N CYS A 208 -1.66 -16.46 -0.83
CA CYS A 208 -1.00 -15.80 -1.96
C CYS A 208 0.42 -15.35 -1.63
N THR A 209 0.95 -15.76 -0.49
CA THR A 209 2.27 -15.31 -0.01
C THR A 209 3.05 -16.47 0.57
N ARG A 210 4.32 -16.58 0.21
CA ARG A 210 5.28 -17.52 0.79
C ARG A 210 6.61 -16.81 1.10
N PRO A 211 7.46 -17.37 1.97
CA PRO A 211 8.80 -16.85 2.18
C PRO A 211 9.62 -16.94 0.89
N VAL A 212 10.64 -16.10 0.78
CA VAL A 212 11.58 -16.09 -0.34
C VAL A 212 12.97 -16.56 0.11
N LEU A 213 13.73 -17.11 -0.81
CA LEU A 213 15.12 -17.47 -0.58
C LEU A 213 16.00 -16.20 -0.61
N PRO A 214 17.19 -16.22 0.04
CA PRO A 214 18.04 -15.04 0.14
C PRO A 214 18.47 -14.41 -1.20
N ASN A 215 18.45 -15.20 -2.29
CA ASN A 215 18.82 -14.75 -3.64
C ASN A 215 17.61 -14.41 -4.52
N GLN A 216 16.40 -14.47 -3.97
CA GLN A 216 15.19 -14.13 -4.69
C GLN A 216 14.81 -12.65 -4.46
N HIS A 217 14.14 -12.06 -5.47
CA HIS A 217 13.58 -10.73 -5.33
C HIS A 217 12.48 -10.70 -4.28
N GLU A 218 12.32 -9.58 -3.56
CA GLU A 218 11.40 -9.47 -2.41
C GLU A 218 9.94 -9.84 -2.74
N ARG A 219 9.49 -9.67 -3.98
CA ARG A 219 8.12 -9.98 -4.39
C ARG A 219 7.95 -11.35 -5.06
N GLU A 220 8.98 -12.15 -5.18
CA GLU A 220 8.85 -13.49 -5.77
C GLU A 220 7.99 -14.45 -4.95
N GLY A 221 7.87 -14.23 -3.65
CA GLY A 221 6.95 -14.93 -2.78
C GLY A 221 5.46 -14.61 -3.02
N ARG A 222 5.13 -13.54 -3.79
CA ARG A 222 3.76 -13.14 -4.09
C ARG A 222 3.27 -13.82 -5.37
N TRP A 223 2.07 -14.43 -5.32
CA TRP A 223 1.48 -15.15 -6.46
C TRP A 223 2.53 -15.99 -7.20
N TRP A 224 3.26 -16.83 -6.46
CA TRP A 224 4.42 -17.59 -6.96
C TRP A 224 4.09 -18.55 -8.12
N TRP A 225 2.80 -18.82 -8.36
CA TRP A 225 2.29 -19.62 -9.48
C TRP A 225 2.04 -18.81 -10.75
N GLU A 226 2.20 -17.51 -10.73
CA GLU A 226 2.00 -16.60 -11.87
C GLU A 226 3.35 -16.08 -12.40
N GLU A 227 3.35 -15.66 -13.67
CA GLU A 227 4.50 -14.99 -14.27
C GLU A 227 4.78 -13.62 -13.60
N SER A 228 6.05 -13.20 -13.61
CA SER A 228 6.50 -11.98 -12.95
C SER A 228 5.72 -10.72 -13.39
N THR A 229 5.40 -10.63 -14.67
CA THR A 229 4.64 -9.54 -15.28
C THR A 229 3.18 -9.44 -14.83
N GLN A 230 2.64 -10.50 -14.19
CA GLN A 230 1.27 -10.55 -13.69
C GLN A 230 1.17 -10.27 -12.19
N LYS A 231 2.29 -10.15 -11.47
CA LYS A 231 2.35 -10.08 -10.00
C LYS A 231 2.02 -8.70 -9.41
N GLU A 232 0.95 -8.05 -9.89
CA GLU A 232 0.40 -6.82 -9.31
C GLU A 232 -1.09 -6.98 -8.97
N CYS A 233 -1.49 -6.55 -7.79
CA CYS A 233 -2.84 -6.76 -7.28
C CYS A 233 -3.92 -5.80 -7.84
N GLY A 234 -3.58 -4.98 -8.81
CA GLY A 234 -4.52 -4.00 -9.38
C GLY A 234 -4.80 -2.77 -8.52
N LEU A 235 -4.17 -2.62 -7.38
CA LEU A 235 -4.28 -1.41 -6.55
C LEU A 235 -3.55 -0.21 -7.18
N HIS A 236 -2.60 -0.48 -8.07
CA HIS A 236 -1.70 0.52 -8.68
C HIS A 236 -1.68 0.40 -10.23
N VAL A 237 -2.77 0.01 -10.85
CA VAL A 237 -2.87 -0.40 -12.27
C VAL A 237 -2.81 0.77 -13.27
N ALA A 238 -2.45 1.98 -12.88
CA ALA A 238 -2.33 3.09 -13.84
C ALA A 238 -1.21 2.90 -14.86
N ASP A 239 -0.20 2.05 -14.60
CA ASP A 239 1.00 1.92 -15.42
C ASP A 239 0.96 0.79 -16.46
N GLN A 240 -0.14 0.02 -16.57
CA GLN A 240 -0.24 -1.13 -17.49
C GLN A 240 -0.96 -0.85 -18.81
N LYS A 241 -1.09 0.41 -19.23
CA LYS A 241 -1.53 0.76 -20.59
C LYS A 241 -0.37 1.41 -21.35
N LYS A 242 0.51 0.60 -21.85
CA LYS A 242 1.29 0.82 -23.08
C LYS A 242 1.51 -0.51 -23.79
#